data_cfa01a3c589485484e0ecbe3ea6863e1
#
_entry.id   cfa01a3c589485484e0ecbe3ea6863e1
#
_cell.length_a   1.000
_cell.length_b   1.000
_cell.length_c   1.000
_cell.angle_alpha   90.00
_cell.angle_beta   90.00
_cell.angle_gamma   90.00
#
_symmetry.space_group_name_H-M   'P 1'
#
loop_
_entity.id
_entity.type
_entity.pdbx_description
1 polymer ?
#
loop_
_entity_poly.entity_id
_entity_poly.type
_entity_poly.pdbx_seq_one_letter_code
_entity_poly.pdbx_strand_id
1 'polypeptide(L)'
;MSFDFIMSISHVTELLSPAGSLKNMRYAFAYGADAVYAGQPRYSLRVRNNEFDHDNLAIGIKEAHALGKKFYVVVNIQPHNSKLKNFIRDLEPVVAMQPDALIMSDPGLIMLVREHFPHMDIHLSVQANAVNWATVKFWKNMGLTRVILSRELSIEEIEEIKQQVPDMEIEVFVHGALCMAYSGRCMLSGYMNKRDANQGACTNACRWEYQVLDAKEDETGDVIPVKNIDSGCCSKDADESHMQVQHQFDEPVLLQRNDEDMFAAEEDEHGTYFMNSKDLRAVQHVERLTKIGVHSLKIEGRTKSYFYCARTAQIYRKAIDDALAGKPFDPSLMTQLEGLANRGYTEGFLRRHVHSEYQNYENGSSSFDHQQFCGEVLERNGDYIKIDVKNRFVVGDSLELMTTKGNITFTLTEIKDRKGNLIEDAKGSGHIVEIPVPADVDMQYALLIRNLPSSVDISASSLAYQAS
;
A
#
# COMPACT_ATOMS: atom_id res chain seq x y z
N MET A 1 17.79 13.66 38.32
CA MET A 1 18.54 12.45 37.99
C MET A 1 18.05 12.01 36.62
N SER A 2 18.78 12.39 35.58
CA SER A 2 18.49 11.97 34.21
C SER A 2 18.99 10.52 34.06
N PHE A 3 18.08 9.59 33.91
CA PHE A 3 18.40 8.24 33.50
C PHE A 3 18.54 8.25 31.97
N ASP A 4 19.74 8.49 31.48
CA ASP A 4 20.14 8.14 30.13
C ASP A 4 20.19 6.62 30.03
N PHE A 5 19.06 6.00 29.79
CA PHE A 5 18.98 4.60 29.41
C PHE A 5 19.30 4.52 27.91
N ILE A 6 20.58 4.56 27.58
CA ILE A 6 21.06 4.14 26.25
C ILE A 6 20.78 2.64 26.16
N MET A 7 19.56 2.26 25.75
CA MET A 7 19.33 0.92 25.24
C MET A 7 20.23 0.75 24.01
N SER A 8 21.26 -0.07 24.13
CA SER A 8 21.94 -0.56 22.94
C SER A 8 20.91 -1.24 22.07
N ILE A 9 20.68 -0.72 20.87
CA ILE A 9 19.79 -1.34 19.90
C ILE A 9 20.36 -2.74 19.60
N SER A 10 19.84 -3.76 20.28
CA SER A 10 20.34 -5.14 20.18
C SER A 10 19.74 -5.90 19.01
N HIS A 11 18.81 -5.28 18.25
CA HIS A 11 18.18 -5.91 17.09
C HIS A 11 18.15 -4.95 15.89
N VAL A 12 18.27 -5.53 14.71
CA VAL A 12 18.12 -4.82 13.44
C VAL A 12 16.63 -4.79 13.09
N THR A 13 16.07 -3.59 12.90
CA THR A 13 14.66 -3.44 12.47
C THR A 13 14.48 -4.04 11.09
N GLU A 14 13.59 -5.03 10.99
CA GLU A 14 13.24 -5.74 9.77
C GLU A 14 12.36 -4.86 8.86
N LEU A 15 12.64 -4.83 7.57
CA LEU A 15 11.76 -4.28 6.55
C LEU A 15 10.96 -5.40 5.90
N LEU A 16 9.64 -5.40 6.13
CA LEU A 16 8.70 -6.39 5.60
C LEU A 16 7.91 -5.84 4.42
N SER A 17 8.18 -6.38 3.22
CA SER A 17 7.55 -5.95 1.98
C SER A 17 6.43 -6.90 1.55
N PRO A 18 5.37 -6.39 0.87
CA PRO A 18 4.34 -7.25 0.30
C PRO A 18 4.86 -7.99 -0.94
N ALA A 19 4.37 -9.22 -1.16
CA ALA A 19 4.58 -9.94 -2.39
C ALA A 19 3.25 -10.52 -2.91
N GLY A 20 2.79 -10.04 -4.06
CA GLY A 20 1.65 -10.61 -4.80
C GLY A 20 2.09 -11.65 -5.82
N SER A 21 3.36 -11.64 -6.22
CA SER A 21 3.98 -12.56 -7.19
C SER A 21 5.46 -12.78 -6.87
N LEU A 22 6.07 -13.78 -7.48
CA LEU A 22 7.52 -14.02 -7.41
C LEU A 22 8.32 -12.81 -7.92
N LYS A 23 7.81 -12.13 -8.96
CA LYS A 23 8.44 -10.91 -9.47
C LYS A 23 8.46 -9.81 -8.42
N ASN A 24 7.34 -9.56 -7.75
CA ASN A 24 7.25 -8.56 -6.67
C ASN A 24 8.24 -8.87 -5.54
N MET A 25 8.32 -10.14 -5.12
CA MET A 25 9.26 -10.62 -4.11
C MET A 25 10.72 -10.33 -4.48
N ARG A 26 11.13 -10.70 -5.70
CA ARG A 26 12.50 -10.52 -6.18
C ARG A 26 12.90 -9.05 -6.21
N TYR A 27 12.00 -8.16 -6.68
CA TYR A 27 12.22 -6.72 -6.64
C TYR A 27 12.29 -6.17 -5.21
N ALA A 28 11.41 -6.61 -4.31
CA ALA A 28 11.44 -6.20 -2.92
C ALA A 28 12.80 -6.55 -2.26
N PHE A 29 13.29 -7.77 -2.44
CA PHE A 29 14.58 -8.20 -1.90
C PHE A 29 15.76 -7.47 -2.53
N ALA A 30 15.75 -7.26 -3.85
CA ALA A 30 16.81 -6.53 -4.56
C ALA A 30 16.96 -5.09 -4.04
N TYR A 31 15.86 -4.49 -3.61
CA TYR A 31 15.82 -3.12 -3.09
C TYR A 31 15.82 -3.02 -1.54
N GLY A 32 16.17 -4.08 -0.85
CA GLY A 32 16.54 -4.04 0.55
C GLY A 32 15.51 -4.52 1.55
N ALA A 33 14.42 -5.16 1.13
CA ALA A 33 13.53 -5.87 2.06
C ALA A 33 14.28 -7.03 2.73
N ASP A 34 14.02 -7.25 4.03
CA ASP A 34 14.56 -8.36 4.81
C ASP A 34 13.64 -9.56 4.80
N ALA A 35 12.35 -9.29 4.66
CA ALA A 35 11.30 -10.29 4.62
C ALA A 35 10.21 -9.91 3.62
N VAL A 36 9.48 -10.90 3.14
CA VAL A 36 8.25 -10.71 2.36
C VAL A 36 7.10 -11.50 2.97
N TYR A 37 5.87 -11.04 2.70
CA TYR A 37 4.68 -11.78 3.04
C TYR A 37 3.77 -11.99 1.83
N ALA A 38 3.30 -13.23 1.66
CA ALA A 38 2.44 -13.65 0.57
C ALA A 38 1.24 -14.46 1.07
N GLY A 39 0.15 -14.45 0.31
CA GLY A 39 -1.08 -15.11 0.71
C GLY A 39 -1.12 -16.59 0.38
N GLN A 40 -1.57 -17.42 1.31
CA GLN A 40 -1.98 -18.78 1.02
C GLN A 40 -3.29 -18.76 0.20
N PRO A 41 -3.43 -19.56 -0.87
CA PRO A 41 -4.52 -19.43 -1.84
C PRO A 41 -5.94 -19.45 -1.29
N ARG A 42 -6.22 -20.20 -0.22
CA ARG A 42 -7.61 -20.44 0.28
C ARG A 42 -7.95 -19.73 1.56
N TYR A 43 -6.94 -19.35 2.36
CA TYR A 43 -7.12 -18.89 3.73
C TYR A 43 -6.51 -17.50 3.99
N SER A 44 -6.14 -16.77 2.94
CA SER A 44 -5.67 -15.39 3.06
C SER A 44 -6.71 -14.39 2.56
N LEU A 45 -6.68 -13.18 3.11
CA LEU A 45 -7.36 -12.03 2.51
C LEU A 45 -6.67 -11.65 1.19
N ARG A 46 -7.41 -11.01 0.25
CA ARG A 46 -6.87 -10.57 -1.05
C ARG A 46 -6.52 -11.72 -2.02
N VAL A 47 -7.29 -12.80 -2.02
CA VAL A 47 -7.06 -13.99 -2.85
C VAL A 47 -7.05 -13.69 -4.36
N ARG A 48 -7.83 -12.71 -4.84
CA ARG A 48 -8.03 -12.45 -6.27
C ARG A 48 -6.79 -12.02 -7.04
N ASN A 49 -5.85 -11.36 -6.38
CA ASN A 49 -4.64 -10.83 -6.99
C ASN A 49 -3.38 -11.51 -6.42
N ASN A 50 -3.53 -12.74 -5.96
CA ASN A 50 -2.45 -13.54 -5.43
C ASN A 50 -2.02 -14.57 -6.47
N GLU A 51 -0.80 -14.43 -6.98
CA GLU A 51 -0.20 -15.38 -7.93
C GLU A 51 0.52 -16.54 -7.22
N PHE A 52 0.53 -16.55 -5.88
CA PHE A 52 1.14 -17.63 -5.11
C PHE A 52 0.16 -18.81 -4.96
N ASP A 53 0.27 -19.78 -5.87
CA ASP A 53 -0.17 -21.16 -5.66
C ASP A 53 0.88 -21.94 -4.85
N HIS A 54 0.70 -23.24 -4.67
CA HIS A 54 1.65 -24.06 -3.91
C HIS A 54 3.03 -24.11 -4.53
N ASP A 55 3.13 -24.16 -5.87
CA ASP A 55 4.41 -24.23 -6.57
C ASP A 55 5.18 -22.91 -6.43
N ASN A 56 4.51 -21.79 -6.64
CA ASN A 56 5.12 -20.46 -6.48
C ASN A 56 5.47 -20.16 -5.00
N LEU A 57 4.70 -20.66 -4.03
CA LEU A 57 5.07 -20.57 -2.60
C LEU A 57 6.38 -21.33 -2.34
N ALA A 58 6.49 -22.57 -2.81
CA ALA A 58 7.69 -23.38 -2.63
C ALA A 58 8.92 -22.73 -3.29
N ILE A 59 8.77 -22.19 -4.50
CA ILE A 59 9.84 -21.43 -5.19
C ILE A 59 10.22 -20.19 -4.38
N GLY A 60 9.23 -19.39 -3.95
CA GLY A 60 9.46 -18.14 -3.23
C GLY A 60 10.17 -18.34 -1.88
N ILE A 61 9.73 -19.32 -1.09
CA ILE A 61 10.37 -19.67 0.20
C ILE A 61 11.83 -20.10 -0.03
N LYS A 62 12.07 -20.99 -1.01
CA LYS A 62 13.41 -21.45 -1.35
C LYS A 62 14.33 -20.33 -1.82
N GLU A 63 13.85 -19.43 -2.68
CA GLU A 63 14.63 -18.26 -3.14
C GLU A 63 14.92 -17.29 -1.99
N ALA A 64 13.94 -17.01 -1.12
CA ALA A 64 14.14 -16.15 0.05
C ALA A 64 15.25 -16.73 0.96
N HIS A 65 15.18 -18.00 1.31
CA HIS A 65 16.18 -18.67 2.15
C HIS A 65 17.56 -18.70 1.49
N ALA A 66 17.65 -18.91 0.17
CA ALA A 66 18.92 -18.86 -0.56
C ALA A 66 19.57 -17.46 -0.49
N LEU A 67 18.78 -16.40 -0.31
CA LEU A 67 19.25 -15.03 -0.10
C LEU A 67 19.51 -14.69 1.39
N GLY A 68 19.26 -15.62 2.31
CA GLY A 68 19.28 -15.35 3.76
C GLY A 68 18.15 -14.42 4.22
N LYS A 69 17.04 -14.37 3.47
CA LYS A 69 15.86 -13.56 3.72
C LYS A 69 14.71 -14.43 4.24
N LYS A 70 13.66 -13.79 4.78
CA LYS A 70 12.51 -14.47 5.36
C LYS A 70 11.27 -14.40 4.47
N PHE A 71 10.44 -15.43 4.57
CA PHE A 71 9.18 -15.54 3.85
C PHE A 71 8.04 -15.92 4.80
N TYR A 72 7.04 -15.02 4.96
CA TYR A 72 5.89 -15.25 5.81
C TYR A 72 4.65 -15.57 4.99
N VAL A 73 3.94 -16.64 5.36
CA VAL A 73 2.71 -17.05 4.69
C VAL A 73 1.49 -16.54 5.44
N VAL A 74 0.61 -15.85 4.74
CA VAL A 74 -0.60 -15.24 5.31
C VAL A 74 -1.76 -16.21 5.27
N VAL A 75 -2.35 -16.47 6.46
CA VAL A 75 -3.49 -17.35 6.72
C VAL A 75 -4.48 -16.63 7.63
N ASN A 76 -4.96 -15.45 7.19
CA ASN A 76 -5.60 -14.48 8.09
C ASN A 76 -7.08 -14.19 7.79
N ILE A 77 -7.81 -15.12 7.19
CA ILE A 77 -9.27 -15.02 7.12
C ILE A 77 -9.92 -15.36 8.48
N GLN A 78 -11.18 -15.01 8.62
CA GLN A 78 -12.05 -15.46 9.73
C GLN A 78 -13.00 -16.54 9.16
N PRO A 79 -12.65 -17.83 9.20
CA PRO A 79 -13.35 -18.88 8.48
C PRO A 79 -14.66 -19.27 9.17
N HIS A 80 -15.67 -19.56 8.37
CA HIS A 80 -16.85 -20.28 8.87
C HIS A 80 -16.56 -21.78 8.98
N ASN A 81 -17.37 -22.49 9.74
CA ASN A 81 -17.20 -23.92 10.05
C ASN A 81 -16.97 -24.81 8.82
N SER A 82 -17.52 -24.45 7.66
CA SER A 82 -17.32 -25.20 6.42
C SER A 82 -15.84 -25.27 5.98
N LYS A 83 -15.04 -24.24 6.27
CA LYS A 83 -13.62 -24.20 5.95
C LYS A 83 -12.73 -24.93 6.96
N LEU A 84 -13.19 -25.10 8.20
CA LEU A 84 -12.40 -25.74 9.26
C LEU A 84 -12.13 -27.23 8.97
N LYS A 85 -13.09 -27.94 8.35
CA LYS A 85 -13.00 -29.39 8.09
C LYS A 85 -11.74 -29.81 7.32
N ASN A 86 -11.23 -28.94 6.46
CA ASN A 86 -10.11 -29.24 5.60
C ASN A 86 -8.85 -28.40 5.94
N PHE A 87 -8.93 -27.54 6.93
CA PHE A 87 -7.90 -26.52 7.20
C PHE A 87 -6.51 -27.13 7.40
N ILE A 88 -6.38 -28.08 8.34
CA ILE A 88 -5.09 -28.70 8.64
C ILE A 88 -4.54 -29.44 7.43
N ARG A 89 -5.35 -30.25 6.74
CA ARG A 89 -4.94 -30.95 5.52
C ARG A 89 -4.45 -30.00 4.42
N ASP A 90 -5.15 -28.88 4.24
CA ASP A 90 -4.81 -27.88 3.20
C ASP A 90 -3.58 -27.03 3.60
N LEU A 91 -3.28 -26.94 4.91
CA LEU A 91 -2.12 -26.20 5.44
C LEU A 91 -0.84 -27.04 5.52
N GLU A 92 -0.97 -28.36 5.72
CA GLU A 92 0.16 -29.27 5.87
C GLU A 92 1.22 -29.16 4.76
N PRO A 93 0.86 -29.09 3.46
CA PRO A 93 1.84 -28.87 2.39
C PRO A 93 2.58 -27.54 2.53
N VAL A 94 1.92 -26.50 3.01
CA VAL A 94 2.54 -25.17 3.19
C VAL A 94 3.54 -25.20 4.35
N VAL A 95 3.17 -25.83 5.47
CA VAL A 95 4.08 -26.01 6.60
C VAL A 95 5.30 -26.84 6.22
N ALA A 96 5.12 -27.88 5.38
CA ALA A 96 6.21 -28.69 4.86
C ALA A 96 7.22 -27.92 3.99
N MET A 97 6.83 -26.79 3.40
CA MET A 97 7.73 -25.88 2.68
C MET A 97 8.61 -25.06 3.62
N GLN A 98 8.35 -25.10 4.93
CA GLN A 98 9.11 -24.42 5.99
C GLN A 98 9.14 -22.87 5.82
N PRO A 99 8.00 -22.18 5.68
CA PRO A 99 8.01 -20.73 5.79
C PRO A 99 8.51 -20.31 7.17
N ASP A 100 9.08 -19.11 7.30
CA ASP A 100 9.61 -18.62 8.58
C ASP A 100 8.52 -18.35 9.61
N ALA A 101 7.30 -17.99 9.19
CA ALA A 101 6.12 -17.90 10.07
C ALA A 101 4.81 -17.92 9.27
N LEU A 102 3.71 -18.18 9.99
CA LEU A 102 2.34 -17.99 9.51
C LEU A 102 1.76 -16.70 10.11
N ILE A 103 1.16 -15.85 9.28
CA ILE A 103 0.44 -14.64 9.75
C ILE A 103 -1.04 -14.99 9.87
N MET A 104 -1.55 -15.07 11.10
CA MET A 104 -2.88 -15.59 11.40
C MET A 104 -3.69 -14.61 12.28
N SER A 105 -5.03 -14.68 12.22
CA SER A 105 -5.91 -13.80 13.00
C SER A 105 -6.97 -14.53 13.81
N ASP A 106 -7.45 -15.67 13.35
CA ASP A 106 -8.53 -16.41 13.98
C ASP A 106 -7.99 -17.28 15.13
N PRO A 107 -8.48 -17.09 16.38
CA PRO A 107 -7.97 -17.84 17.53
C PRO A 107 -8.21 -19.35 17.44
N GLY A 108 -9.29 -19.79 16.77
CA GLY A 108 -9.57 -21.21 16.57
C GLY A 108 -8.57 -21.84 15.60
N LEU A 109 -8.24 -21.16 14.49
CA LEU A 109 -7.21 -21.63 13.57
C LEU A 109 -5.82 -21.63 14.22
N ILE A 110 -5.50 -20.61 15.02
CA ILE A 110 -4.24 -20.54 15.78
C ILE A 110 -4.12 -21.72 16.72
N MET A 111 -5.17 -22.06 17.47
CA MET A 111 -5.23 -23.23 18.36
C MET A 111 -4.95 -24.51 17.57
N LEU A 112 -5.64 -24.73 16.45
CA LEU A 112 -5.45 -25.93 15.62
C LEU A 112 -4.02 -26.03 15.07
N VAL A 113 -3.41 -24.93 14.66
CA VAL A 113 -2.01 -24.92 14.20
C VAL A 113 -1.07 -25.26 15.35
N ARG A 114 -1.29 -24.73 16.55
CA ARG A 114 -0.47 -25.05 17.73
C ARG A 114 -0.55 -26.54 18.11
N GLU A 115 -1.72 -27.14 17.97
CA GLU A 115 -1.92 -28.57 18.25
C GLU A 115 -1.23 -29.48 17.23
N HIS A 116 -1.28 -29.13 15.92
CA HIS A 116 -0.77 -29.98 14.85
C HIS A 116 0.66 -29.65 14.42
N PHE A 117 1.06 -28.38 14.51
CA PHE A 117 2.38 -27.87 14.09
C PHE A 117 3.01 -27.01 15.19
N PRO A 118 3.36 -27.59 16.36
CA PRO A 118 3.79 -26.84 17.55
C PRO A 118 5.08 -26.03 17.34
N HIS A 119 5.88 -26.38 16.35
CA HIS A 119 7.15 -25.69 16.03
C HIS A 119 6.99 -24.56 15.03
N MET A 120 5.79 -24.37 14.44
CA MET A 120 5.57 -23.30 13.47
C MET A 120 5.39 -21.96 14.18
N ASP A 121 6.21 -20.99 13.82
CA ASP A 121 6.05 -19.62 14.33
C ASP A 121 4.77 -18.97 13.81
N ILE A 122 4.08 -18.26 14.70
CA ILE A 122 2.83 -17.57 14.38
C ILE A 122 2.98 -16.09 14.73
N HIS A 123 2.75 -15.25 13.72
CA HIS A 123 2.62 -13.81 13.85
C HIS A 123 1.13 -13.44 13.87
N LEU A 124 0.70 -12.72 14.90
CA LEU A 124 -0.68 -12.25 14.98
C LEU A 124 -0.95 -11.21 13.90
N SER A 125 -1.90 -11.47 13.01
CA SER A 125 -2.32 -10.53 11.98
C SER A 125 -3.00 -9.30 12.59
N VAL A 126 -2.85 -8.14 11.94
CA VAL A 126 -3.59 -6.91 12.25
C VAL A 126 -5.12 -7.12 12.27
N GLN A 127 -5.62 -8.14 11.59
CA GLN A 127 -7.05 -8.51 11.58
C GLN A 127 -7.57 -8.96 12.96
N ALA A 128 -6.70 -9.33 13.89
CA ALA A 128 -7.06 -9.61 15.29
C ALA A 128 -7.22 -8.35 16.13
N ASN A 129 -6.89 -7.18 15.59
CA ASN A 129 -7.11 -5.86 16.17
C ASN A 129 -6.49 -5.69 17.58
N ALA A 130 -5.19 -5.98 17.70
CA ALA A 130 -4.43 -5.78 18.94
C ALA A 130 -4.09 -4.30 19.13
N VAL A 131 -4.66 -3.67 20.17
CA VAL A 131 -4.58 -2.21 20.42
C VAL A 131 -4.05 -1.85 21.82
N ASN A 132 -3.60 -2.82 22.61
CA ASN A 132 -3.07 -2.55 23.95
C ASN A 132 -2.11 -3.65 24.42
N TRP A 133 -1.27 -3.33 25.40
CA TRP A 133 -0.27 -4.25 25.93
C TRP A 133 -0.84 -5.52 26.56
N ALA A 134 -2.05 -5.46 27.15
CA ALA A 134 -2.66 -6.63 27.77
C ALA A 134 -3.06 -7.67 26.72
N THR A 135 -3.60 -7.24 25.57
CA THR A 135 -3.87 -8.09 24.40
C THR A 135 -2.57 -8.69 23.85
N VAL A 136 -1.51 -7.88 23.73
CA VAL A 136 -0.19 -8.38 23.29
C VAL A 136 0.36 -9.43 24.24
N LYS A 137 0.26 -9.20 25.55
CA LYS A 137 0.67 -10.17 26.59
C LYS A 137 -0.16 -11.47 26.55
N PHE A 138 -1.48 -11.37 26.28
CA PHE A 138 -2.32 -12.53 26.10
C PHE A 138 -1.81 -13.40 24.95
N TRP A 139 -1.55 -12.83 23.77
CA TRP A 139 -1.08 -13.57 22.62
C TRP A 139 0.33 -14.15 22.81
N LYS A 140 1.22 -13.43 23.54
CA LYS A 140 2.50 -13.98 23.97
C LYS A 140 2.32 -15.23 24.81
N ASN A 141 1.40 -15.22 25.80
CA ASN A 141 1.11 -16.38 26.65
C ASN A 141 0.51 -17.55 25.85
N MET A 142 -0.17 -17.25 24.73
CA MET A 142 -0.65 -18.27 23.78
C MET A 142 0.46 -18.80 22.86
N GLY A 143 1.71 -18.38 23.05
CA GLY A 143 2.88 -18.87 22.35
C GLY A 143 3.10 -18.25 20.96
N LEU A 144 2.54 -17.08 20.67
CA LEU A 144 2.85 -16.34 19.44
C LEU A 144 4.19 -15.62 19.60
N THR A 145 4.93 -15.48 18.50
CA THR A 145 6.27 -14.89 18.49
C THR A 145 6.26 -13.42 18.11
N ARG A 146 5.23 -12.96 17.35
CA ARG A 146 5.10 -11.56 16.92
C ARG A 146 3.65 -11.12 16.92
N VAL A 147 3.42 -9.82 17.22
CA VAL A 147 2.11 -9.17 17.08
C VAL A 147 2.19 -8.01 16.10
N ILE A 148 1.35 -8.05 15.06
CA ILE A 148 1.14 -6.92 14.14
C ILE A 148 0.08 -6.02 14.77
N LEU A 149 0.51 -4.85 15.24
CA LEU A 149 -0.37 -3.90 15.91
C LEU A 149 -1.39 -3.27 14.96
N SER A 150 -2.51 -2.89 15.51
CA SER A 150 -3.55 -2.14 14.81
C SER A 150 -3.04 -0.76 14.38
N ARG A 151 -3.56 -0.23 13.25
CA ARG A 151 -3.14 1.06 12.70
C ARG A 151 -3.74 2.26 13.40
N GLU A 152 -4.64 2.02 14.33
CA GLU A 152 -5.35 3.02 15.14
C GLU A 152 -4.55 3.49 16.35
N LEU A 153 -3.31 3.01 16.53
CA LEU A 153 -2.42 3.36 17.64
C LEU A 153 -1.54 4.56 17.31
N SER A 154 -1.33 5.42 18.31
CA SER A 154 -0.29 6.44 18.29
C SER A 154 1.10 5.84 18.59
N ILE A 155 2.15 6.59 18.27
CA ILE A 155 3.53 6.16 18.56
C ILE A 155 3.76 5.99 20.07
N GLU A 156 3.15 6.83 20.90
CA GLU A 156 3.22 6.76 22.36
C GLU A 156 2.61 5.44 22.88
N GLU A 157 1.46 5.04 22.32
CA GLU A 157 0.82 3.75 22.67
C GLU A 157 1.66 2.54 22.22
N ILE A 158 2.30 2.63 21.04
CA ILE A 158 3.23 1.59 20.56
C ILE A 158 4.43 1.49 21.51
N GLU A 159 4.97 2.61 21.95
CA GLU A 159 6.08 2.66 22.89
C GLU A 159 5.70 2.06 24.25
N GLU A 160 4.52 2.42 24.80
CA GLU A 160 4.00 1.84 26.03
C GLU A 160 3.84 0.31 25.91
N ILE A 161 3.26 -0.18 24.81
CA ILE A 161 3.13 -1.62 24.56
C ILE A 161 4.50 -2.29 24.58
N LYS A 162 5.50 -1.72 23.92
CA LYS A 162 6.85 -2.28 23.88
C LYS A 162 7.52 -2.29 25.25
N GLN A 163 7.31 -1.26 26.05
CA GLN A 163 7.82 -1.20 27.43
C GLN A 163 7.16 -2.24 28.35
N GLN A 164 5.85 -2.47 28.20
CA GLN A 164 5.11 -3.43 29.04
C GLN A 164 5.34 -4.90 28.64
N VAL A 165 5.67 -5.16 27.38
CA VAL A 165 5.93 -6.52 26.87
C VAL A 165 7.23 -6.54 26.03
N PRO A 166 8.39 -6.30 26.65
CA PRO A 166 9.66 -6.08 25.94
C PRO A 166 10.15 -7.30 25.12
N ASP A 167 9.79 -8.50 25.56
CA ASP A 167 10.21 -9.75 24.90
C ASP A 167 9.30 -10.16 23.72
N MET A 168 8.22 -9.41 23.46
CA MET A 168 7.36 -9.67 22.29
C MET A 168 7.85 -8.91 21.09
N GLU A 169 7.96 -9.57 19.95
CA GLU A 169 8.21 -8.89 18.69
C GLU A 169 6.98 -8.07 18.28
N ILE A 170 7.21 -6.80 17.99
CA ILE A 170 6.17 -5.86 17.53
C ILE A 170 6.41 -5.51 16.07
N GLU A 171 5.36 -5.58 15.28
CA GLU A 171 5.34 -5.18 13.87
C GLU A 171 4.31 -4.07 13.67
N VAL A 172 4.69 -3.03 12.91
CA VAL A 172 3.87 -1.83 12.66
C VAL A 172 3.78 -1.56 11.16
N PHE A 173 2.58 -1.25 10.66
CA PHE A 173 2.43 -0.75 9.30
C PHE A 173 2.95 0.68 9.18
N VAL A 174 3.74 0.92 8.13
CA VAL A 174 4.37 2.22 7.88
C VAL A 174 4.00 2.83 6.52
N HIS A 175 3.44 2.03 5.59
CA HIS A 175 3.10 2.51 4.26
C HIS A 175 1.93 1.74 3.64
N GLY A 176 1.18 2.43 2.78
CA GLY A 176 0.15 1.86 1.91
C GLY A 176 -1.27 2.08 2.40
N ALA A 177 -2.20 1.35 1.83
CA ALA A 177 -3.62 1.59 2.00
C ALA A 177 -4.11 1.50 3.45
N LEU A 178 -4.80 2.53 3.93
CA LEU A 178 -5.59 2.47 5.16
C LEU A 178 -7.01 1.95 4.89
N CYS A 179 -7.63 1.30 5.88
CA CYS A 179 -9.04 0.95 5.87
C CYS A 179 -9.86 2.02 6.62
N MET A 180 -11.09 2.24 6.18
CA MET A 180 -12.06 3.11 6.87
C MET A 180 -12.60 2.46 8.17
N ALA A 181 -12.56 1.14 8.25
CA ALA A 181 -13.00 0.38 9.41
C ALA A 181 -11.81 -0.20 10.17
N TYR A 182 -12.02 -0.51 11.44
CA TYR A 182 -11.06 -1.32 12.19
C TYR A 182 -10.66 -2.57 11.42
N SER A 183 -9.40 -2.93 11.48
CA SER A 183 -8.87 -4.12 10.82
C SER A 183 -9.66 -5.36 11.23
N GLY A 184 -10.10 -6.17 10.24
CA GLY A 184 -10.90 -7.37 10.48
C GLY A 184 -12.38 -7.14 10.84
N ARG A 185 -12.89 -5.91 10.79
CA ARG A 185 -14.27 -5.58 11.15
C ARG A 185 -15.01 -4.81 10.08
N CYS A 186 -14.57 -4.90 8.83
CA CYS A 186 -15.21 -4.23 7.71
C CYS A 186 -16.38 -5.07 7.17
N MET A 187 -17.58 -4.51 7.17
CA MET A 187 -18.77 -5.11 6.59
C MET A 187 -19.18 -4.45 5.25
N LEU A 188 -18.58 -3.33 4.87
CA LEU A 188 -19.00 -2.52 3.73
C LEU A 188 -19.09 -3.32 2.43
N SER A 189 -18.06 -4.09 2.09
CA SER A 189 -18.02 -4.93 0.88
C SER A 189 -19.09 -6.03 0.93
N GLY A 190 -19.41 -6.58 2.11
CA GLY A 190 -20.48 -7.55 2.33
C GLY A 190 -21.86 -6.92 2.12
N TYR A 191 -22.06 -5.73 2.66
CA TYR A 191 -23.30 -4.98 2.55
C TYR A 191 -23.58 -4.57 1.09
N MET A 192 -22.62 -3.89 0.46
CA MET A 192 -22.81 -3.35 -0.90
C MET A 192 -22.82 -4.42 -2.01
N ASN A 193 -22.03 -5.50 -1.86
CA ASN A 193 -21.78 -6.43 -2.97
C ASN A 193 -22.01 -7.89 -2.61
N LYS A 194 -22.52 -8.18 -1.43
CA LYS A 194 -22.68 -9.54 -0.89
C LYS A 194 -21.36 -10.33 -0.88
N ARG A 195 -20.21 -9.63 -0.76
CA ARG A 195 -18.87 -10.19 -0.74
C ARG A 195 -18.17 -9.81 0.54
N ASP A 196 -18.05 -10.76 1.46
CA ASP A 196 -17.46 -10.53 2.78
C ASP A 196 -15.96 -10.27 2.67
N ALA A 197 -15.54 -9.07 3.11
CA ALA A 197 -14.15 -8.65 3.16
C ALA A 197 -13.32 -9.54 4.09
N ASN A 198 -13.91 -10.03 5.18
CA ASN A 198 -13.23 -10.85 6.19
C ASN A 198 -13.07 -12.32 5.76
N GLN A 199 -13.76 -12.74 4.69
CA GLN A 199 -13.63 -14.04 4.03
C GLN A 199 -12.69 -14.02 2.81
N GLY A 200 -11.98 -12.93 2.59
CA GLY A 200 -11.05 -12.77 1.46
C GLY A 200 -11.66 -12.17 0.19
N ALA A 201 -12.94 -11.77 0.20
CA ALA A 201 -13.65 -11.31 -0.99
C ALA A 201 -13.87 -9.79 -1.03
N CYS A 202 -12.99 -8.99 -0.39
CA CYS A 202 -13.09 -7.53 -0.41
C CYS A 202 -13.09 -6.97 -1.83
N THR A 203 -14.11 -6.16 -2.16
CA THR A 203 -14.25 -5.49 -3.46
C THR A 203 -13.65 -4.10 -3.49
N ASN A 204 -13.11 -3.61 -2.37
CA ASN A 204 -12.67 -2.24 -2.17
C ASN A 204 -13.81 -1.21 -2.41
N ALA A 205 -15.03 -1.53 -2.03
CA ALA A 205 -16.20 -0.66 -2.20
C ALA A 205 -15.98 0.73 -1.59
N CYS A 206 -15.24 0.84 -0.48
CA CYS A 206 -14.83 2.12 0.13
C CYS A 206 -13.90 2.99 -0.74
N ARG A 207 -13.58 2.56 -1.96
CA ARG A 207 -12.65 3.24 -2.88
C ARG A 207 -13.23 3.44 -4.27
N TRP A 208 -14.53 3.17 -4.43
CA TRP A 208 -15.24 3.46 -5.67
C TRP A 208 -15.60 4.93 -5.72
N GLU A 209 -15.80 5.43 -6.90
CA GLU A 209 -16.40 6.72 -7.14
C GLU A 209 -17.92 6.61 -7.03
N TYR A 210 -18.55 7.52 -6.28
CA TYR A 210 -19.98 7.58 -6.09
C TYR A 210 -20.44 9.00 -6.38
N GLN A 211 -21.63 9.12 -6.95
CA GLN A 211 -22.36 10.39 -7.03
C GLN A 211 -23.31 10.48 -5.83
N VAL A 212 -23.28 11.62 -5.16
CA VAL A 212 -24.22 11.92 -4.08
C VAL A 212 -25.45 12.53 -4.69
N LEU A 213 -26.60 11.94 -4.43
CA LEU A 213 -27.89 12.42 -4.89
C LEU A 213 -28.75 12.82 -3.68
N ASP A 214 -29.42 13.96 -3.79
CA ASP A 214 -30.42 14.34 -2.81
C ASP A 214 -31.52 13.28 -2.76
N ALA A 215 -31.92 12.91 -1.55
CA ALA A 215 -32.93 11.87 -1.35
C ALA A 215 -33.99 12.32 -0.33
N LYS A 216 -35.10 11.64 -0.30
CA LYS A 216 -36.16 11.79 0.71
C LYS A 216 -36.70 10.43 1.07
N GLU A 217 -37.19 10.31 2.28
CA GLU A 217 -37.96 9.14 2.71
C GLU A 217 -39.40 9.25 2.15
N ASP A 218 -39.89 8.17 1.58
CA ASP A 218 -41.29 8.10 1.12
C ASP A 218 -42.22 7.63 2.24
N GLU A 219 -43.53 7.53 1.92
CA GLU A 219 -44.56 7.13 2.91
C GLU A 219 -44.40 5.69 3.42
N THR A 220 -43.54 4.87 2.77
CA THR A 220 -43.25 3.49 3.15
C THR A 220 -41.95 3.34 3.96
N GLY A 221 -41.19 4.45 4.13
CA GLY A 221 -39.88 4.46 4.78
C GLY A 221 -38.74 4.12 3.83
N ASP A 222 -39.00 4.09 2.51
CA ASP A 222 -37.92 3.87 1.53
C ASP A 222 -37.27 5.20 1.13
N VAL A 223 -35.94 5.21 1.03
CA VAL A 223 -35.17 6.39 0.60
C VAL A 223 -35.10 6.43 -0.91
N ILE A 224 -35.75 7.46 -1.50
CA ILE A 224 -35.87 7.64 -2.95
C ILE A 224 -35.18 8.92 -3.41
N PRO A 225 -34.56 8.96 -4.63
CA PRO A 225 -33.91 10.15 -5.13
C PRO A 225 -34.92 11.29 -5.39
N VAL A 226 -34.52 12.50 -4.97
CA VAL A 226 -35.26 13.70 -5.34
C VAL A 226 -34.95 14.00 -6.81
N LYS A 227 -35.89 13.73 -7.72
CA LYS A 227 -35.79 14.16 -9.12
C LYS A 227 -35.93 15.67 -9.16
N ASN A 228 -34.84 16.38 -9.40
CA ASN A 228 -34.93 17.78 -9.82
C ASN A 228 -35.72 17.80 -11.15
N ILE A 229 -36.94 18.30 -11.10
CA ILE A 229 -37.72 18.57 -12.32
C ILE A 229 -36.99 19.74 -12.99
N ASP A 230 -36.22 19.43 -14.01
CA ASP A 230 -35.68 20.44 -14.90
C ASP A 230 -36.86 21.29 -15.44
N SER A 231 -37.02 22.47 -14.88
CA SER A 231 -37.83 23.52 -15.49
C SER A 231 -37.02 24.00 -16.72
N GLY A 232 -37.31 23.34 -17.84
CA GLY A 232 -36.78 23.80 -19.11
C GLY A 232 -37.26 25.23 -19.38
N CYS A 233 -36.36 26.17 -19.45
CA CYS A 233 -36.41 27.30 -20.37
C CYS A 233 -35.05 28.02 -20.46
N CYS A 234 -34.66 28.28 -21.68
CA CYS A 234 -33.47 28.93 -22.15
C CYS A 234 -33.12 30.23 -21.41
N SER A 235 -31.85 30.35 -20.95
CA SER A 235 -31.08 31.60 -21.10
C SER A 235 -29.58 31.28 -20.93
N LYS A 236 -28.84 31.54 -22.01
CA LYS A 236 -27.39 31.68 -21.98
C LYS A 236 -27.10 32.99 -21.24
N ASP A 237 -26.13 32.95 -20.38
CA ASP A 237 -25.46 33.99 -19.60
C ASP A 237 -25.73 33.87 -18.10
N ALA A 238 -24.87 33.12 -17.41
CA ALA A 238 -24.66 33.31 -15.99
C ALA A 238 -23.25 32.79 -15.62
N ASP A 239 -22.50 33.71 -15.11
CA ASP A 239 -21.26 33.68 -14.35
C ASP A 239 -21.03 32.37 -13.59
N GLU A 240 -19.81 31.80 -13.75
CA GLU A 240 -19.28 30.73 -12.91
C GLU A 240 -18.95 31.27 -11.50
N SER A 241 -19.96 31.52 -10.70
CA SER A 241 -19.77 31.64 -9.27
C SER A 241 -20.10 30.29 -8.63
N HIS A 242 -19.07 29.69 -8.00
CA HIS A 242 -19.21 28.48 -7.19
C HIS A 242 -20.38 28.61 -6.19
N MET A 243 -21.51 28.06 -6.53
CA MET A 243 -22.56 27.77 -5.55
C MET A 243 -22.09 26.56 -4.74
N GLN A 244 -21.54 26.83 -3.56
CA GLN A 244 -21.50 25.84 -2.49
C GLN A 244 -22.95 25.55 -2.13
N VAL A 245 -23.44 24.36 -2.54
CA VAL A 245 -24.69 23.82 -2.05
C VAL A 245 -24.45 23.51 -0.58
N GLN A 246 -24.96 24.35 0.33
CA GLN A 246 -25.06 24.02 1.74
C GLN A 246 -26.12 22.92 1.86
N HIS A 247 -25.68 21.66 1.98
CA HIS A 247 -26.56 20.57 2.38
C HIS A 247 -27.09 20.86 3.78
N GLN A 248 -28.38 20.74 3.96
CA GLN A 248 -29.02 20.84 5.26
C GLN A 248 -28.79 19.49 5.94
N PHE A 249 -28.03 19.50 7.05
CA PHE A 249 -27.77 18.31 7.87
C PHE A 249 -29.13 17.74 8.34
N ASP A 250 -29.25 16.39 8.35
CA ASP A 250 -30.44 15.58 8.72
C ASP A 250 -31.33 15.10 7.54
N GLU A 251 -30.96 15.30 6.29
CA GLU A 251 -31.68 14.66 5.18
C GLU A 251 -30.94 13.42 4.66
N PRO A 252 -31.66 12.31 4.34
CA PRO A 252 -31.02 11.14 3.77
C PRO A 252 -30.47 11.46 2.38
N VAL A 253 -29.30 10.92 2.06
CA VAL A 253 -28.70 11.02 0.74
C VAL A 253 -28.58 9.63 0.09
N LEU A 254 -28.60 9.58 -1.23
CA LEU A 254 -28.36 8.37 -1.99
C LEU A 254 -26.98 8.44 -2.64
N LEU A 255 -26.19 7.39 -2.46
CA LEU A 255 -24.96 7.19 -3.17
C LEU A 255 -25.20 6.35 -4.42
N GLN A 256 -25.01 6.92 -5.59
CA GLN A 256 -25.14 6.24 -6.86
C GLN A 256 -23.79 5.83 -7.43
N ARG A 257 -23.68 4.56 -7.81
CA ARG A 257 -22.56 4.05 -8.59
C ARG A 257 -23.09 3.53 -9.92
N ASN A 258 -22.69 4.16 -11.01
CA ASN A 258 -23.27 3.92 -12.34
C ASN A 258 -24.81 4.14 -12.32
N ASP A 259 -25.49 3.91 -13.41
CA ASP A 259 -26.92 4.21 -13.53
C ASP A 259 -27.86 3.23 -12.78
N GLU A 260 -27.32 2.16 -12.16
CA GLU A 260 -28.13 1.04 -11.64
C GLU A 260 -28.07 0.82 -10.12
N ASP A 261 -26.95 1.17 -9.45
CA ASP A 261 -26.76 0.86 -8.03
C ASP A 261 -26.89 2.11 -7.17
N MET A 262 -27.98 2.21 -6.39
CA MET A 262 -28.20 3.27 -5.40
C MET A 262 -28.15 2.70 -3.98
N PHE A 263 -27.47 3.42 -3.07
CA PHE A 263 -27.34 3.04 -1.66
C PHE A 263 -27.72 4.21 -0.79
N ALA A 264 -28.59 3.98 0.20
CA ALA A 264 -28.92 4.99 1.20
C ALA A 264 -27.70 5.27 2.09
N ALA A 265 -27.41 6.52 2.34
CA ALA A 265 -26.39 6.98 3.28
C ALA A 265 -26.96 8.11 4.13
N GLU A 266 -26.43 8.24 5.35
CA GLU A 266 -26.77 9.32 6.25
C GLU A 266 -25.56 10.25 6.35
N GLU A 267 -25.83 11.55 6.37
CA GLU A 267 -24.85 12.59 6.60
C GLU A 267 -25.21 13.29 7.93
N ASP A 268 -24.23 13.45 8.82
CA ASP A 268 -24.42 14.18 10.06
C ASP A 268 -23.42 15.34 10.18
N GLU A 269 -23.52 16.11 11.29
CA GLU A 269 -22.63 17.25 11.59
C GLU A 269 -21.14 16.88 11.67
N HIS A 270 -20.79 15.58 11.67
CA HIS A 270 -19.44 15.06 11.70
C HIS A 270 -18.94 14.61 10.32
N GLY A 271 -19.76 14.71 9.28
CA GLY A 271 -19.43 14.48 7.86
C GLY A 271 -19.96 13.18 7.27
N THR A 272 -19.89 13.08 5.94
CA THR A 272 -20.22 11.87 5.18
C THR A 272 -19.15 10.81 5.38
N TYR A 273 -19.51 9.70 5.97
CA TYR A 273 -18.58 8.67 6.45
C TYR A 273 -18.05 7.73 5.37
N PHE A 274 -18.18 8.05 4.11
CA PHE A 274 -17.83 7.14 3.06
C PHE A 274 -16.78 7.74 2.14
N MET A 275 -15.68 7.01 1.98
CA MET A 275 -14.95 6.92 0.75
C MET A 275 -13.69 7.73 0.64
N ASN A 276 -12.69 7.02 0.19
CA ASN A 276 -11.41 7.54 -0.25
C ASN A 276 -10.42 7.87 0.88
N SER A 277 -10.21 6.90 1.80
CA SER A 277 -9.14 7.07 2.78
C SER A 277 -7.79 7.23 2.08
N LYS A 278 -7.03 8.24 2.49
CA LYS A 278 -5.64 8.47 2.08
C LYS A 278 -4.77 7.26 2.39
N ASP A 279 -3.67 7.11 1.67
CA ASP A 279 -2.69 6.07 1.93
C ASP A 279 -1.77 6.47 3.11
N LEU A 280 -1.42 5.51 3.96
CA LEU A 280 -0.46 5.72 5.05
C LEU A 280 0.92 6.00 4.49
N ARG A 281 1.61 7.01 5.02
CA ARG A 281 3.03 7.27 4.83
C ARG A 281 3.64 7.68 6.16
N ALA A 282 4.47 6.82 6.73
CA ALA A 282 5.10 7.01 8.03
C ALA A 282 6.62 7.00 7.98
N VAL A 283 7.23 7.32 6.82
CA VAL A 283 8.68 7.30 6.63
C VAL A 283 9.40 8.26 7.58
N GLN A 284 8.80 9.40 7.91
CA GLN A 284 9.30 10.38 8.87
C GLN A 284 9.32 9.87 10.32
N HIS A 285 8.62 8.77 10.61
CA HIS A 285 8.57 8.17 11.94
C HIS A 285 9.46 6.94 12.10
N VAL A 286 10.14 6.50 11.03
CA VAL A 286 11.00 5.31 11.04
C VAL A 286 12.09 5.41 12.10
N GLU A 287 12.74 6.58 12.23
CA GLU A 287 13.77 6.80 13.25
C GLU A 287 13.22 6.54 14.67
N ARG A 288 12.06 7.10 15.01
CA ARG A 288 11.44 6.93 16.33
C ARG A 288 11.00 5.48 16.56
N LEU A 289 10.35 4.85 15.59
CA LEU A 289 9.91 3.45 15.68
C LEU A 289 11.10 2.49 15.87
N THR A 290 12.21 2.73 15.17
CA THR A 290 13.45 1.97 15.33
C THR A 290 14.03 2.16 16.74
N LYS A 291 14.07 3.39 17.28
CA LYS A 291 14.54 3.68 18.64
C LYS A 291 13.69 3.07 19.75
N ILE A 292 12.37 3.00 19.55
CA ILE A 292 11.43 2.30 20.46
C ILE A 292 11.71 0.80 20.51
N GLY A 293 12.35 0.24 19.47
CA GLY A 293 12.61 -1.18 19.37
C GLY A 293 11.50 -1.96 18.68
N VAL A 294 10.78 -1.33 17.74
CA VAL A 294 9.87 -2.04 16.83
C VAL A 294 10.66 -2.99 15.96
N HIS A 295 10.28 -4.28 15.95
CA HIS A 295 11.05 -5.34 15.30
C HIS A 295 10.87 -5.36 13.80
N SER A 296 9.67 -5.02 13.29
CA SER A 296 9.36 -5.09 11.87
C SER A 296 8.51 -3.90 11.43
N LEU A 297 8.93 -3.26 10.34
CA LEU A 297 8.21 -2.19 9.65
C LEU A 297 7.58 -2.75 8.38
N LYS A 298 6.26 -2.76 8.33
CA LYS A 298 5.48 -3.44 7.28
C LYS A 298 4.91 -2.47 6.26
N ILE A 299 5.12 -2.80 4.99
CA ILE A 299 4.52 -2.12 3.84
C ILE A 299 3.26 -2.88 3.42
N GLU A 300 2.12 -2.21 3.29
CA GLU A 300 0.89 -2.78 2.69
C GLU A 300 0.94 -2.65 1.17
N GLY A 301 0.47 -3.65 0.45
CA GLY A 301 0.38 -3.54 -1.02
C GLY A 301 0.53 -4.84 -1.80
N ARG A 302 0.01 -5.99 -1.36
CA ARG A 302 0.10 -7.27 -2.10
C ARG A 302 -0.50 -7.23 -3.50
N THR A 303 -1.39 -6.28 -3.78
CA THR A 303 -2.01 -6.08 -5.10
C THR A 303 -1.33 -5.01 -5.94
N LYS A 304 -0.23 -4.44 -5.45
CA LYS A 304 0.53 -3.39 -6.11
C LYS A 304 1.58 -3.98 -7.06
N SER A 305 2.13 -3.14 -7.95
CA SER A 305 3.14 -3.53 -8.93
C SER A 305 4.51 -3.81 -8.31
N TYR A 306 5.39 -4.47 -9.06
CA TYR A 306 6.78 -4.67 -8.66
C TYR A 306 7.56 -3.35 -8.55
N PHE A 307 7.21 -2.32 -9.33
CA PHE A 307 7.76 -0.97 -9.17
C PHE A 307 7.43 -0.38 -7.78
N TYR A 308 6.18 -0.52 -7.32
CA TYR A 308 5.80 -0.10 -5.98
C TYR A 308 6.61 -0.83 -4.90
N CYS A 309 6.77 -2.17 -5.02
CA CYS A 309 7.56 -2.95 -4.07
C CYS A 309 9.03 -2.51 -4.04
N ALA A 310 9.63 -2.28 -5.22
CA ALA A 310 10.99 -1.79 -5.35
C ALA A 310 11.17 -0.40 -4.71
N ARG A 311 10.33 0.57 -5.11
CA ARG A 311 10.46 1.96 -4.67
C ARG A 311 10.22 2.11 -3.17
N THR A 312 9.18 1.49 -2.64
CA THR A 312 8.92 1.53 -1.19
C THR A 312 10.02 0.82 -0.40
N ALA A 313 10.49 -0.34 -0.85
CA ALA A 313 11.59 -1.05 -0.18
C ALA A 313 12.87 -0.19 -0.17
N GLN A 314 13.27 0.41 -1.29
CA GLN A 314 14.44 1.28 -1.39
C GLN A 314 14.39 2.43 -0.37
N ILE A 315 13.26 3.12 -0.31
CA ILE A 315 13.11 4.32 0.53
C ILE A 315 13.06 3.95 2.01
N TYR A 316 12.25 2.94 2.39
CA TYR A 316 12.17 2.52 3.80
C TYR A 316 13.45 1.84 4.28
N ARG A 317 14.16 1.09 3.42
CA ARG A 317 15.49 0.56 3.76
C ARG A 317 16.48 1.68 4.07
N LYS A 318 16.54 2.70 3.21
CA LYS A 318 17.39 3.87 3.47
C LYS A 318 17.01 4.56 4.78
N ALA A 319 15.73 4.75 5.06
CA ALA A 319 15.28 5.39 6.31
C ALA A 319 15.68 4.57 7.56
N ILE A 320 15.57 3.23 7.49
CA ILE A 320 16.01 2.34 8.57
C ILE A 320 17.53 2.39 8.74
N ASP A 321 18.29 2.31 7.66
CA ASP A 321 19.76 2.33 7.71
C ASP A 321 20.30 3.67 8.25
N ASP A 322 19.69 4.79 7.85
CA ASP A 322 20.03 6.11 8.37
C ASP A 322 19.69 6.21 9.87
N ALA A 323 18.52 5.68 10.30
CA ALA A 323 18.14 5.64 11.71
C ALA A 323 19.12 4.80 12.57
N LEU A 324 19.51 3.62 12.09
CA LEU A 324 20.49 2.75 12.74
C LEU A 324 21.88 3.39 12.79
N ALA A 325 22.25 4.17 11.77
CA ALA A 325 23.49 4.93 11.74
C ALA A 325 23.44 6.24 12.57
N GLY A 326 22.32 6.54 13.24
CA GLY A 326 22.12 7.75 14.02
C GLY A 326 22.04 9.04 13.19
N LYS A 327 21.77 8.94 11.89
CA LYS A 327 21.59 10.10 11.02
C LYS A 327 20.18 10.69 11.20
N PRO A 328 20.03 12.01 11.04
CA PRO A 328 18.71 12.62 11.06
C PRO A 328 17.87 12.16 9.86
N PHE A 329 16.54 12.23 10.00
CA PHE A 329 15.62 11.94 8.92
C PHE A 329 15.87 12.82 7.68
N ASP A 330 15.92 12.20 6.51
CA ASP A 330 16.05 12.87 5.20
C ASP A 330 14.66 13.18 4.64
N PRO A 331 14.21 14.47 4.61
CA PRO A 331 12.89 14.83 4.10
C PRO A 331 12.67 14.49 2.62
N SER A 332 13.74 14.36 1.82
CA SER A 332 13.64 14.00 0.40
C SER A 332 12.98 12.64 0.18
N LEU A 333 13.04 11.75 1.18
CA LEU A 333 12.38 10.44 1.14
C LEU A 333 10.85 10.55 1.08
N MET A 334 10.26 11.61 1.64
CA MET A 334 8.82 11.88 1.51
C MET A 334 8.46 12.21 0.06
N THR A 335 9.20 13.14 -0.55
CA THR A 335 9.00 13.55 -1.95
C THR A 335 9.18 12.37 -2.93
N GLN A 336 10.16 11.51 -2.68
CA GLN A 336 10.36 10.32 -3.51
C GLN A 336 9.18 9.33 -3.45
N LEU A 337 8.44 9.26 -2.33
CA LEU A 337 7.22 8.46 -2.22
C LEU A 337 6.03 9.08 -2.97
N GLU A 338 5.98 10.40 -3.11
CA GLU A 338 4.94 11.11 -3.86
C GLU A 338 4.92 10.72 -5.36
N GLY A 339 6.04 10.26 -5.89
CA GLY A 339 6.14 9.70 -7.24
C GLY A 339 5.40 8.36 -7.44
N LEU A 340 4.89 7.73 -6.38
CA LEU A 340 4.04 6.54 -6.47
C LEU A 340 2.57 6.95 -6.61
N ALA A 341 1.80 6.16 -7.38
CA ALA A 341 0.35 6.34 -7.47
C ALA A 341 -0.30 6.21 -6.10
N ASN A 342 -0.84 7.31 -5.60
CA ASN A 342 -1.45 7.42 -4.28
C ASN A 342 -2.73 8.27 -4.32
N ARG A 343 -3.49 8.29 -3.22
CA ARG A 343 -4.71 9.08 -3.01
C ARG A 343 -4.51 10.24 -2.05
N GLY A 344 -3.32 10.82 -2.05
CA GLY A 344 -2.86 11.65 -0.96
C GLY A 344 -2.35 10.80 0.21
N TYR A 345 -1.42 11.36 0.96
CA TYR A 345 -0.81 10.67 2.10
C TYR A 345 -1.28 11.23 3.42
N THR A 346 -1.32 10.35 4.43
CA THR A 346 -1.56 10.71 5.83
C THR A 346 -0.60 9.91 6.71
N GLU A 347 -0.29 10.45 7.88
CA GLU A 347 0.44 9.74 8.94
C GLU A 347 -0.45 8.74 9.71
N GLY A 348 -1.74 8.66 9.36
CA GLY A 348 -2.71 7.87 10.10
C GLY A 348 -2.84 8.36 11.55
N PHE A 349 -3.01 7.42 12.48
CA PHE A 349 -3.17 7.73 13.91
C PHE A 349 -1.84 7.88 14.66
N LEU A 350 -0.69 7.81 13.97
CA LEU A 350 0.61 7.86 14.64
C LEU A 350 0.86 9.12 15.45
N ARG A 351 0.23 10.25 15.11
CA ARG A 351 0.27 11.51 15.89
C ARG A 351 -0.99 11.81 16.69
N ARG A 352 -1.98 10.95 16.73
CA ARG A 352 -3.27 11.13 17.45
C ARG A 352 -3.85 12.54 17.30
N HIS A 353 -4.81 12.77 16.46
CA HIS A 353 -5.55 14.01 16.14
C HIS A 353 -5.09 14.80 14.92
N VAL A 354 -5.49 14.35 13.76
CA VAL A 354 -5.60 15.21 12.57
C VAL A 354 -6.92 14.88 11.89
N HIS A 355 -8.02 15.47 12.34
CA HIS A 355 -9.37 15.17 11.88
C HIS A 355 -9.62 15.52 10.40
N SER A 356 -8.91 16.48 9.82
CA SER A 356 -9.12 16.96 8.44
C SER A 356 -8.23 16.29 7.37
N GLU A 357 -7.22 15.49 7.75
CA GLU A 357 -6.24 14.95 6.79
C GLU A 357 -6.50 13.51 6.33
N TYR A 358 -7.48 12.80 6.90
CA TYR A 358 -7.67 11.37 6.65
C TYR A 358 -8.38 11.02 5.34
N GLN A 359 -9.12 11.97 4.78
CA GLN A 359 -9.96 11.75 3.61
C GLN A 359 -9.56 12.69 2.47
N ASN A 360 -9.59 12.16 1.26
CA ASN A 360 -9.36 12.96 0.07
C ASN A 360 -10.72 13.31 -0.55
N TYR A 361 -11.20 14.51 -0.26
CA TYR A 361 -12.45 15.03 -0.81
C TYR A 361 -12.29 15.62 -2.23
N GLU A 362 -11.04 15.84 -2.68
CA GLU A 362 -10.76 16.59 -3.90
C GLU A 362 -10.55 15.69 -5.14
N ASN A 363 -10.02 14.47 -4.96
CA ASN A 363 -9.69 13.59 -6.09
C ASN A 363 -10.10 12.13 -5.83
N GLY A 364 -11.06 11.63 -6.60
CA GLY A 364 -11.55 10.25 -6.54
C GLY A 364 -10.57 9.18 -7.06
N SER A 365 -9.50 9.57 -7.77
CA SER A 365 -8.52 8.65 -8.38
C SER A 365 -7.10 8.90 -7.88
N SER A 366 -6.25 7.87 -7.96
CA SER A 366 -4.82 8.00 -7.69
C SER A 366 -4.17 8.89 -8.75
N SER A 367 -3.46 9.94 -8.34
CA SER A 367 -2.73 10.85 -9.23
C SER A 367 -1.23 10.52 -9.26
N PHE A 368 -0.58 10.86 -10.38
CA PHE A 368 0.87 10.85 -10.56
C PHE A 368 1.32 12.31 -10.76
N ASP A 369 1.75 12.97 -9.68
CA ASP A 369 1.99 14.40 -9.78
C ASP A 369 3.42 14.76 -10.24
N HIS A 370 4.42 13.91 -9.98
CA HIS A 370 5.82 14.25 -10.22
C HIS A 370 6.64 13.22 -10.99
N GLN A 371 6.24 11.94 -10.97
CA GLN A 371 6.99 10.87 -11.62
C GLN A 371 6.07 9.83 -12.26
N GLN A 372 6.53 9.26 -13.39
CA GLN A 372 5.83 8.21 -14.10
C GLN A 372 6.77 7.02 -14.34
N PHE A 373 6.38 5.82 -13.92
CA PHE A 373 7.10 4.60 -14.26
C PHE A 373 7.06 4.38 -15.78
N CYS A 374 8.21 4.28 -16.44
CA CYS A 374 8.32 4.15 -17.88
C CYS A 374 8.63 2.76 -18.38
N GLY A 375 9.41 1.98 -17.64
CA GLY A 375 9.75 0.64 -18.09
C GLY A 375 10.76 -0.09 -17.23
N GLU A 376 10.99 -1.33 -17.60
CA GLU A 376 11.94 -2.25 -16.97
C GLU A 376 13.16 -2.41 -17.88
N VAL A 377 14.36 -2.36 -17.30
CA VAL A 377 15.58 -2.66 -18.02
C VAL A 377 15.70 -4.18 -18.20
N LEU A 378 15.78 -4.64 -19.45
CA LEU A 378 15.91 -6.04 -19.78
C LEU A 378 17.36 -6.49 -19.79
N GLU A 379 18.20 -5.73 -20.48
CA GLU A 379 19.61 -6.05 -20.65
C GLU A 379 20.41 -4.78 -21.02
N ARG A 380 21.72 -4.85 -20.80
CA ARG A 380 22.68 -3.87 -21.29
C ARG A 380 23.37 -4.37 -22.53
N ASN A 381 23.47 -3.51 -23.55
CA ASN A 381 24.17 -3.78 -24.80
C ASN A 381 25.17 -2.66 -25.09
N GLY A 382 26.41 -2.82 -24.61
CA GLY A 382 27.42 -1.79 -24.72
C GLY A 382 27.04 -0.51 -23.99
N ASP A 383 26.94 0.60 -24.75
CA ASP A 383 26.57 1.93 -24.25
C ASP A 383 25.04 2.16 -24.20
N TYR A 384 24.27 1.12 -24.48
CA TYR A 384 22.79 1.18 -24.49
C TYR A 384 22.20 0.19 -23.51
N ILE A 385 20.99 0.51 -23.03
CA ILE A 385 20.12 -0.40 -22.29
C ILE A 385 18.84 -0.62 -23.08
N LYS A 386 18.36 -1.86 -23.02
CA LYS A 386 17.11 -2.29 -23.62
C LYS A 386 15.98 -2.19 -22.61
N ILE A 387 14.94 -1.47 -22.97
CA ILE A 387 13.80 -1.17 -22.11
C ILE A 387 12.54 -1.86 -22.63
N ASP A 388 11.87 -2.62 -21.76
CA ASP A 388 10.48 -3.05 -21.94
C ASP A 388 9.57 -1.89 -21.50
N VAL A 389 9.05 -1.16 -22.48
CA VAL A 389 8.30 0.08 -22.26
C VAL A 389 6.92 -0.23 -21.67
N LYS A 390 6.57 0.46 -20.61
CA LYS A 390 5.25 0.38 -19.95
C LYS A 390 4.43 1.65 -20.16
N ASN A 391 5.08 2.81 -20.10
CA ASN A 391 4.47 4.11 -20.38
C ASN A 391 5.34 4.91 -21.32
N ARG A 392 4.71 5.84 -22.09
CA ARG A 392 5.35 6.66 -23.10
C ARG A 392 6.38 7.59 -22.50
N PHE A 393 7.53 7.74 -23.19
CA PHE A 393 8.53 8.77 -22.95
C PHE A 393 9.15 9.22 -24.28
N VAL A 394 9.76 10.39 -24.30
CA VAL A 394 10.26 11.02 -25.53
C VAL A 394 11.70 11.50 -25.36
N VAL A 395 12.40 11.72 -26.48
CA VAL A 395 13.70 12.39 -26.48
C VAL A 395 13.57 13.77 -25.85
N GLY A 396 14.51 14.12 -24.97
CA GLY A 396 14.50 15.36 -24.18
C GLY A 396 13.86 15.23 -22.79
N ASP A 397 13.17 14.12 -22.49
CA ASP A 397 12.64 13.87 -21.15
C ASP A 397 13.75 13.76 -20.10
N SER A 398 13.48 14.27 -18.90
CA SER A 398 14.28 13.98 -17.71
C SER A 398 13.90 12.62 -17.16
N LEU A 399 14.84 11.68 -17.22
CA LEU A 399 14.64 10.30 -16.76
C LEU A 399 15.45 10.02 -15.51
N GLU A 400 14.92 9.15 -14.66
CA GLU A 400 15.61 8.54 -13.52
C GLU A 400 15.78 7.05 -13.79
N LEU A 401 17.01 6.60 -13.82
CA LEU A 401 17.36 5.18 -13.80
C LEU A 401 17.49 4.75 -12.34
N MET A 402 16.51 4.04 -11.84
CA MET A 402 16.48 3.50 -10.49
C MET A 402 17.22 2.17 -10.46
N THR A 403 18.27 2.05 -9.63
CA THR A 403 19.06 0.83 -9.48
C THR A 403 19.17 0.40 -8.01
N THR A 404 19.61 -0.83 -7.78
CA THR A 404 19.83 -1.36 -6.42
C THR A 404 20.95 -0.66 -5.68
N LYS A 405 21.82 0.10 -6.37
CA LYS A 405 22.96 0.83 -5.81
C LYS A 405 22.78 2.34 -5.75
N GLY A 406 21.60 2.83 -6.15
CA GLY A 406 21.26 4.25 -6.18
C GLY A 406 20.62 4.65 -7.51
N ASN A 407 20.11 5.87 -7.56
CA ASN A 407 19.36 6.37 -8.71
C ASN A 407 20.21 7.40 -9.48
N ILE A 408 20.08 7.40 -10.80
CA ILE A 408 20.81 8.29 -11.72
C ILE A 408 19.80 9.06 -12.54
N THR A 409 19.82 10.39 -12.44
CA THR A 409 18.98 11.27 -13.28
C THR A 409 19.78 11.74 -14.48
N PHE A 410 19.16 11.71 -15.67
CA PHE A 410 19.76 12.12 -16.92
C PHE A 410 18.69 12.63 -17.91
N THR A 411 19.12 13.42 -18.89
CA THR A 411 18.25 13.81 -20.01
C THR A 411 18.40 12.83 -21.15
N LEU A 412 17.29 12.31 -21.67
CA LEU A 412 17.29 11.35 -22.76
C LEU A 412 17.68 12.03 -24.07
N THR A 413 18.74 11.54 -24.71
CA THR A 413 19.29 12.15 -25.94
C THR A 413 18.83 11.47 -27.23
N GLU A 414 18.55 10.17 -27.18
CA GLU A 414 18.08 9.41 -28.34
C GLU A 414 17.35 8.12 -27.93
N ILE A 415 16.52 7.60 -28.82
CA ILE A 415 15.82 6.32 -28.69
C ILE A 415 16.02 5.54 -29.98
N LYS A 416 16.30 4.24 -29.87
CA LYS A 416 16.36 3.31 -31.01
C LYS A 416 15.24 2.29 -30.92
N ASP A 417 14.61 2.01 -32.05
CA ASP A 417 13.67 0.90 -32.18
C ASP A 417 14.39 -0.47 -32.21
N ARG A 418 13.63 -1.58 -32.25
CA ARG A 418 14.19 -2.94 -32.37
C ARG A 418 15.03 -3.17 -33.61
N LYS A 419 14.94 -2.32 -34.62
CA LYS A 419 15.71 -2.40 -35.88
C LYS A 419 16.93 -1.50 -35.85
N GLY A 420 17.16 -0.78 -34.78
CA GLY A 420 18.25 0.21 -34.63
C GLY A 420 17.97 1.57 -35.25
N ASN A 421 16.75 1.84 -35.74
CA ASN A 421 16.41 3.15 -36.27
C ASN A 421 16.16 4.14 -35.12
N LEU A 422 16.64 5.37 -35.31
CA LEU A 422 16.33 6.48 -34.39
C LEU A 422 14.85 6.84 -34.46
N ILE A 423 14.22 6.96 -33.30
CA ILE A 423 12.83 7.39 -33.15
C ILE A 423 12.73 8.47 -32.06
N GLU A 424 11.70 9.30 -32.13
CA GLU A 424 11.51 10.44 -31.21
C GLU A 424 10.78 10.03 -29.93
N ASP A 425 9.94 8.97 -29.99
CA ASP A 425 9.12 8.52 -28.86
C ASP A 425 9.07 7.00 -28.70
N ALA A 426 9.06 6.55 -27.44
CA ALA A 426 8.73 5.22 -27.04
C ALA A 426 7.23 5.14 -26.69
N LYS A 427 6.41 4.50 -27.52
CA LYS A 427 4.93 4.64 -27.52
C LYS A 427 4.18 3.96 -26.36
N GLY A 428 4.85 3.32 -25.43
CA GLY A 428 4.21 2.68 -24.27
C GLY A 428 4.21 1.15 -24.34
N SER A 429 3.29 0.51 -23.64
CA SER A 429 3.31 -0.93 -23.40
C SER A 429 3.36 -1.79 -24.68
N GLY A 430 4.21 -2.82 -24.66
CA GLY A 430 4.43 -3.74 -25.79
C GLY A 430 5.57 -3.35 -26.72
N HIS A 431 6.20 -2.19 -26.51
CA HIS A 431 7.36 -1.76 -27.25
C HIS A 431 8.65 -2.09 -26.48
N ILE A 432 9.69 -2.47 -27.24
CA ILE A 432 11.05 -2.58 -26.71
C ILE A 432 11.89 -1.57 -27.47
N VAL A 433 12.63 -0.76 -26.75
CA VAL A 433 13.52 0.27 -27.28
C VAL A 433 14.90 0.18 -26.64
N GLU A 434 15.90 0.78 -27.26
CA GLU A 434 17.23 0.98 -26.69
C GLU A 434 17.48 2.47 -26.46
N ILE A 435 18.04 2.80 -25.29
CA ILE A 435 18.42 4.15 -24.94
C ILE A 435 19.86 4.16 -24.42
N PRO A 436 20.62 5.28 -24.56
CA PRO A 436 21.98 5.36 -24.05
C PRO A 436 22.03 5.28 -22.52
N VAL A 437 23.08 4.67 -22.01
CA VAL A 437 23.32 4.52 -20.56
C VAL A 437 24.17 5.65 -20.06
N PRO A 438 23.76 6.38 -19.00
CA PRO A 438 24.52 7.52 -18.48
C PRO A 438 25.79 7.12 -17.71
N ALA A 439 25.91 5.89 -17.25
CA ALA A 439 27.03 5.42 -16.45
C ALA A 439 27.21 3.90 -16.45
N ASP A 440 28.37 3.42 -16.03
CA ASP A 440 28.65 2.00 -15.85
C ASP A 440 28.12 1.52 -14.50
N VAL A 441 26.85 1.09 -14.47
CA VAL A 441 26.15 0.57 -13.30
C VAL A 441 25.53 -0.79 -13.57
N ASP A 442 25.33 -1.54 -12.51
CA ASP A 442 24.61 -2.80 -12.57
C ASP A 442 23.15 -2.58 -12.92
N MET A 443 22.70 -3.20 -14.01
CA MET A 443 21.35 -3.05 -14.54
C MET A 443 20.38 -4.12 -14.03
N GLN A 444 20.83 -5.06 -13.20
CA GLN A 444 19.94 -6.08 -12.65
C GLN A 444 18.87 -5.42 -11.78
N TYR A 445 17.62 -5.70 -12.08
CA TYR A 445 16.43 -5.08 -11.46
C TYR A 445 16.29 -3.57 -11.68
N ALA A 446 17.04 -2.96 -12.62
CA ALA A 446 16.92 -1.54 -12.89
C ALA A 446 15.56 -1.18 -13.52
N LEU A 447 15.03 -0.03 -13.13
CA LEU A 447 13.74 0.51 -13.55
C LEU A 447 13.91 1.93 -14.10
N LEU A 448 13.15 2.27 -15.15
CA LEU A 448 13.17 3.58 -15.79
C LEU A 448 11.93 4.37 -15.37
N ILE A 449 12.16 5.61 -14.92
CA ILE A 449 11.15 6.52 -14.41
C ILE A 449 11.30 7.85 -15.14
N ARG A 450 10.20 8.49 -15.50
CA ARG A 450 10.17 9.83 -16.08
C ARG A 450 9.83 10.84 -15.00
N ASN A 451 10.62 11.89 -14.87
CA ASN A 451 10.30 13.04 -14.05
C ASN A 451 9.34 13.95 -14.85
N LEU A 452 8.17 14.23 -14.28
CA LEU A 452 7.18 15.12 -14.88
C LEU A 452 7.45 16.56 -14.45
N PRO A 453 7.30 17.56 -15.34
CA PRO A 453 7.39 18.96 -14.94
C PRO A 453 6.31 19.26 -13.89
N SER A 454 6.67 20.01 -12.84
CA SER A 454 5.70 20.42 -11.83
C SER A 454 4.61 21.31 -12.47
N SER A 455 3.37 21.19 -12.00
CA SER A 455 2.24 22.00 -12.51
C SER A 455 2.48 23.52 -12.40
N VAL A 456 3.39 23.95 -11.52
CA VAL A 456 3.84 25.35 -11.38
C VAL A 456 4.66 25.81 -12.59
N ASP A 457 5.45 24.93 -13.22
CA ASP A 457 6.29 25.28 -14.39
C ASP A 457 5.47 25.43 -15.67
N ILE A 458 4.32 24.75 -15.77
CA ILE A 458 3.45 24.83 -16.95
C ILE A 458 2.76 26.20 -17.05
N SER A 459 2.43 26.84 -15.92
CA SER A 459 1.83 28.18 -15.90
C SER A 459 2.82 29.29 -16.35
N ALA A 460 4.12 29.10 -16.08
CA ALA A 460 5.15 30.05 -16.50
C ALA A 460 5.49 29.94 -18.01
N SER A 461 5.45 28.74 -18.59
CA SER A 461 5.71 28.52 -20.01
C SER A 461 4.53 28.93 -20.91
N SER A 462 3.29 28.82 -20.44
CA SER A 462 2.11 29.26 -21.18
C SER A 462 1.98 30.80 -21.24
N LEU A 463 2.49 31.51 -20.23
CA LEU A 463 2.56 32.98 -20.23
C LEU A 463 3.64 33.53 -21.16
N ALA A 464 4.73 32.81 -21.42
CA ALA A 464 5.77 33.19 -22.34
C ALA A 464 5.37 33.01 -23.83
N TYR A 465 4.41 32.11 -24.11
CA TYR A 465 3.94 31.88 -25.50
C TYR A 465 2.81 32.82 -25.95
N GLN A 466 2.23 33.61 -25.04
CA GLN A 466 1.25 34.67 -25.37
C GLN A 466 1.88 36.07 -25.48
N ALA A 467 3.18 36.20 -25.25
CA ALA A 467 3.92 37.48 -25.33
C ALA A 467 4.93 37.55 -26.51
N SER A 468 4.95 36.58 -27.41
CA SER A 468 5.66 36.56 -28.68
C SER A 468 4.64 36.41 -29.83
#